data_2dfcd43f0375b47df6b2c48cbccda4e3
#
_entry.id   2dfcd43f0375b47df6b2c48cbccda4e3
#
_cell.length_a   1.000
_cell.length_b   1.000
_cell.length_c   1.000
_cell.angle_alpha   90.00
_cell.angle_beta   90.00
_cell.angle_gamma   90.00
#
_symmetry.space_group_name_H-M   'P 1'
#
loop_
_entity.id
_entity.type
_entity.pdbx_description
1 polymer ?
#
loop_
_entity_poly.entity_id
_entity_poly.type
_entity_poly.pdbx_seq_one_letter_code
_entity_poly.pdbx_strand_id
1 'polypeptide(L)'
;MLEGLVQASVLTLTALGLSLVFGVMRVVNVAHGEFFMLGAVSAYAITDWLAGSAAVGFLVALIIAPLLVAVLAVVCDRMILRRLDYDPERTIVATIGILYVLQQVTLMTYGPDAHPVAPPFNQRLAIPWFEFT
;
A
#
# COMPACT_ATOMS: atom_id res chain seq x y z
N MET A 1 -0.46 -22.03 -8.68
CA MET A 1 -1.34 -21.26 -9.60
C MET A 1 -2.10 -20.14 -8.90
N LEU A 2 -2.72 -20.37 -7.74
CA LEU A 2 -3.44 -19.32 -6.99
C LEU A 2 -2.53 -18.17 -6.55
N GLU A 3 -1.33 -18.44 -6.06
CA GLU A 3 -0.36 -17.40 -5.70
C GLU A 3 0.00 -16.49 -6.88
N GLY A 4 0.16 -17.08 -8.08
CA GLY A 4 0.41 -16.29 -9.28
C GLY A 4 -0.75 -15.36 -9.65
N LEU A 5 -2.01 -15.80 -9.44
CA LEU A 5 -3.19 -14.96 -9.66
C LEU A 5 -3.26 -13.82 -8.63
N VAL A 6 -2.94 -14.09 -7.36
CA VAL A 6 -2.91 -13.07 -6.32
C VAL A 6 -1.84 -12.03 -6.64
N GLN A 7 -0.62 -12.46 -6.96
CA GLN A 7 0.47 -11.54 -7.33
C GLN A 7 0.14 -10.73 -8.60
N ALA A 8 -0.44 -11.38 -9.61
CA ALA A 8 -0.88 -10.68 -10.83
C ALA A 8 -1.95 -9.62 -10.52
N SER A 9 -2.90 -9.92 -9.62
CA SER A 9 -3.92 -8.96 -9.20
C SER A 9 -3.32 -7.74 -8.48
N VAL A 10 -2.37 -7.98 -7.57
CA VAL A 10 -1.68 -6.90 -6.85
C VAL A 10 -0.87 -6.02 -7.81
N LEU A 11 -0.12 -6.62 -8.72
CA LEU A 11 0.66 -5.89 -9.73
C LEU A 11 -0.26 -5.08 -10.67
N THR A 12 -1.39 -5.66 -11.07
CA THR A 12 -2.36 -4.98 -11.93
C THR A 12 -2.97 -3.77 -11.23
N LEU A 13 -3.39 -3.91 -9.97
CA LEU A 13 -3.91 -2.79 -9.18
C LEU A 13 -2.88 -1.68 -8.99
N THR A 14 -1.64 -2.05 -8.71
CA THR A 14 -0.54 -1.08 -8.57
C THR A 14 -0.26 -0.36 -9.89
N ALA A 15 -0.24 -1.07 -11.00
CA ALA A 15 -0.04 -0.51 -12.33
C ALA A 15 -1.20 0.42 -12.75
N LEU A 16 -2.44 0.04 -12.46
CA LEU A 16 -3.61 0.88 -12.69
C LEU A 16 -3.55 2.17 -11.87
N GLY A 17 -3.18 2.07 -10.58
CA GLY A 17 -3.00 3.24 -9.72
C GLY A 17 -1.93 4.19 -10.25
N LEU A 18 -0.77 3.66 -10.66
CA LEU A 18 0.29 4.46 -11.26
C LEU A 18 -0.14 5.12 -12.58
N SER A 19 -0.87 4.38 -13.42
CA SER A 19 -1.38 4.89 -14.70
C SER A 19 -2.39 6.02 -14.50
N LEU A 20 -3.26 5.92 -13.49
CA LEU A 20 -4.21 6.97 -13.14
C LEU A 20 -3.48 8.24 -12.65
N VAL A 21 -2.52 8.09 -11.74
CA VAL A 21 -1.73 9.22 -11.23
C VAL A 21 -0.97 9.89 -12.37
N PHE A 22 -0.29 9.12 -13.21
CA PHE A 22 0.43 9.64 -14.37
C PHE A 22 -0.51 10.32 -15.39
N GLY A 23 -1.67 9.72 -15.65
CA GLY A 23 -2.66 10.27 -16.58
C GLY A 23 -3.22 11.61 -16.14
N VAL A 24 -3.42 11.83 -14.84
CA VAL A 24 -3.94 13.07 -14.26
C VAL A 24 -2.86 14.13 -14.08
N MET A 25 -1.74 13.76 -13.47
CA MET A 25 -0.70 14.72 -13.10
C MET A 25 0.36 14.91 -14.18
N ARG A 26 0.45 14.00 -15.15
CA ARG A 26 1.49 13.92 -16.19
C ARG A 26 2.92 13.91 -15.65
N VAL A 27 3.07 13.49 -14.41
CA VAL A 27 4.37 13.40 -13.72
C VAL A 27 4.52 12.02 -13.12
N VAL A 28 5.73 11.45 -13.19
CA VAL A 28 6.03 10.14 -12.61
C VAL A 28 6.31 10.33 -11.12
N ASN A 29 5.45 9.73 -10.28
CA ASN A 29 5.70 9.66 -8.85
C ASN A 29 6.45 8.35 -8.52
N VAL A 30 7.77 8.45 -8.31
CA VAL A 30 8.61 7.30 -7.99
C VAL A 30 8.27 6.70 -6.63
N ALA A 31 7.72 7.51 -5.69
CA ALA A 31 7.29 7.04 -4.38
C ALA A 31 5.97 6.25 -4.38
N HIS A 32 5.36 5.98 -5.56
CA HIS A 32 4.07 5.28 -5.63
C HIS A 32 4.10 3.91 -4.95
N GLY A 33 5.18 3.16 -5.10
CA GLY A 33 5.38 1.86 -4.44
C GLY A 33 5.39 1.97 -2.92
N GLU A 34 5.99 3.04 -2.38
CA GLU A 34 6.03 3.26 -0.92
C GLU A 34 4.66 3.63 -0.34
N PHE A 35 3.82 4.34 -1.07
CA PHE A 35 2.44 4.57 -0.66
C PHE A 35 1.63 3.26 -0.62
N PHE A 36 1.90 2.33 -1.55
CA PHE A 36 1.31 1.00 -1.52
C PHE A 36 1.79 0.20 -0.29
N MET A 37 3.09 0.21 -0.01
CA MET A 37 3.68 -0.40 1.19
C MET A 37 3.06 0.18 2.47
N LEU A 38 2.93 1.51 2.58
CA LEU A 38 2.30 2.15 3.73
C LEU A 38 0.83 1.72 3.91
N GLY A 39 0.10 1.50 2.81
CA GLY A 39 -1.24 0.93 2.86
C GLY A 39 -1.25 -0.44 3.52
N ALA A 40 -0.34 -1.32 3.12
CA ALA A 40 -0.20 -2.67 3.69
C ALA A 40 0.19 -2.62 5.18
N VAL A 41 1.17 -1.80 5.54
CA VAL A 41 1.63 -1.62 6.93
C VAL A 41 0.52 -1.01 7.81
N SER A 42 -0.21 -0.02 7.29
CA SER A 42 -1.36 0.57 8.01
C SER A 42 -2.47 -0.45 8.22
N ALA A 43 -2.76 -1.29 7.22
CA ALA A 43 -3.75 -2.36 7.36
C ALA A 43 -3.32 -3.38 8.41
N TYR A 44 -2.04 -3.78 8.42
CA TYR A 44 -1.48 -4.65 9.46
C TYR A 44 -1.65 -4.02 10.86
N ALA A 45 -1.23 -2.78 11.05
CA ALA A 45 -1.32 -2.10 12.34
C ALA A 45 -2.76 -1.99 12.87
N ILE A 46 -3.73 -1.72 11.97
CA ILE A 46 -5.14 -1.63 12.33
C ILE A 46 -5.69 -3.00 12.73
N THR A 47 -5.36 -4.06 11.97
CA THR A 47 -5.81 -5.42 12.28
C THR A 47 -5.21 -5.96 13.57
N ASP A 48 -3.96 -5.65 13.84
CA ASP A 48 -3.27 -6.02 15.08
C ASP A 48 -3.87 -5.29 16.28
N TRP A 49 -4.15 -4.00 16.15
CA TRP A 49 -4.79 -3.22 17.21
C TRP A 49 -6.23 -3.67 17.51
N LEU A 50 -6.95 -4.18 16.50
CA LEU A 50 -8.32 -4.69 16.60
C LEU A 50 -8.36 -6.23 16.74
N ALA A 51 -7.36 -6.84 17.35
CA ALA A 51 -7.16 -8.30 17.46
C ALA A 51 -8.33 -9.09 18.08
N GLY A 52 -9.36 -8.43 18.63
CA GLY A 52 -10.54 -9.07 19.17
C GLY A 52 -11.49 -9.73 18.15
N SER A 53 -11.44 -9.34 16.86
CA SER A 53 -12.20 -9.91 15.77
C SER A 53 -11.51 -9.67 14.43
N ALA A 54 -10.96 -10.73 13.83
CA ALA A 54 -10.25 -10.65 12.56
C ALA A 54 -11.11 -10.04 11.42
N ALA A 55 -12.40 -10.37 11.38
CA ALA A 55 -13.32 -9.84 10.37
C ALA A 55 -13.57 -8.33 10.53
N VAL A 56 -13.76 -7.86 11.77
CA VAL A 56 -13.96 -6.43 12.04
C VAL A 56 -12.67 -5.67 11.77
N GLY A 57 -11.52 -6.17 12.22
CA GLY A 57 -10.22 -5.59 11.93
C GLY A 57 -9.96 -5.43 10.44
N PHE A 58 -10.28 -6.45 9.64
CA PHE A 58 -10.14 -6.42 8.19
C PHE A 58 -11.05 -5.37 7.53
N LEU A 59 -12.35 -5.31 7.91
CA LEU A 59 -13.29 -4.33 7.36
C LEU A 59 -12.89 -2.89 7.70
N VAL A 60 -12.44 -2.68 8.93
CA VAL A 60 -11.96 -1.36 9.37
C VAL A 60 -10.68 -0.98 8.63
N ALA A 61 -9.73 -1.91 8.48
CA ALA A 61 -8.50 -1.67 7.76
C ALA A 61 -8.74 -1.35 6.27
N LEU A 62 -9.73 -2.03 5.65
CA LEU A 62 -10.11 -1.82 4.24
C LEU A 62 -10.54 -0.37 3.95
N ILE A 63 -11.10 0.33 4.95
CA ILE A 63 -11.57 1.70 4.82
C ILE A 63 -10.50 2.68 5.33
N ILE A 64 -9.93 2.41 6.50
CA ILE A 64 -9.05 3.38 7.17
C ILE A 64 -7.66 3.41 6.54
N ALA A 65 -7.08 2.28 6.13
CA ALA A 65 -5.74 2.26 5.56
C ALA A 65 -5.63 3.08 4.26
N PRO A 66 -6.54 2.94 3.26
CA PRO A 66 -6.51 3.81 2.08
C PRO A 66 -6.72 5.28 2.41
N LEU A 67 -7.56 5.60 3.40
CA LEU A 67 -7.81 6.97 3.82
C LEU A 67 -6.57 7.63 4.42
N LEU A 68 -5.84 6.92 5.27
CA LEU A 68 -4.57 7.38 5.84
C LEU A 68 -3.53 7.65 4.75
N VAL A 69 -3.38 6.70 3.81
CA VAL A 69 -2.46 6.86 2.67
C VAL A 69 -2.88 8.03 1.79
N ALA A 70 -4.18 8.19 1.52
CA ALA A 70 -4.70 9.31 0.73
C ALA A 70 -4.39 10.66 1.39
N VAL A 71 -4.60 10.78 2.71
CA VAL A 71 -4.26 12.01 3.46
C VAL A 71 -2.76 12.30 3.36
N LEU A 72 -1.91 11.29 3.55
CA LEU A 72 -0.45 11.45 3.44
C LEU A 72 -0.04 11.85 2.02
N ALA A 73 -0.62 11.22 1.00
CA ALA A 73 -0.36 11.55 -0.39
C ALA A 73 -0.75 13.01 -0.71
N VAL A 74 -1.92 13.48 -0.23
CA VAL A 74 -2.35 14.88 -0.37
C VAL A 74 -1.40 15.84 0.35
N VAL A 75 -0.90 15.47 1.52
CA VAL A 75 0.09 16.28 2.25
C VAL A 75 1.39 16.39 1.43
N CYS A 76 1.91 15.28 0.94
CA CYS A 76 3.11 15.26 0.09
C CYS A 76 2.91 16.08 -1.19
N ASP A 77 1.76 15.94 -1.84
CA ASP A 77 1.41 16.71 -3.03
C ASP A 77 1.42 18.21 -2.74
N ARG A 78 0.67 18.65 -1.73
CA ARG A 78 0.54 20.08 -1.39
C ARG A 78 1.84 20.71 -0.89
N MET A 79 2.61 19.98 -0.10
CA MET A 79 3.84 20.51 0.51
C MET A 79 5.04 20.49 -0.45
N ILE A 80 5.11 19.52 -1.35
CA ILE A 80 6.28 19.26 -2.18
C ILE A 80 5.94 19.43 -3.66
N LEU A 81 5.08 18.59 -4.23
CA LEU A 81 4.87 18.53 -5.68
C LEU A 81 4.29 19.83 -6.23
N ARG A 82 3.29 20.37 -5.57
CA ARG A 82 2.67 21.64 -5.96
C ARG A 82 3.62 22.83 -5.91
N ARG A 83 4.60 22.83 -5.01
CA ARG A 83 5.62 23.88 -4.92
C ARG A 83 6.68 23.78 -6.02
N LEU A 84 6.77 22.62 -6.68
CA LEU A 84 7.66 22.36 -7.80
C LEU A 84 6.99 22.62 -9.14
N ASP A 85 5.75 23.17 -9.14
CA ASP A 85 4.94 23.44 -10.34
C ASP A 85 4.77 22.20 -11.24
N TYR A 86 4.82 21.00 -10.63
CA TYR A 86 4.79 19.69 -11.30
C TYR A 86 5.83 19.56 -12.43
N ASP A 87 6.97 20.25 -12.29
CA ASP A 87 8.09 20.07 -13.19
C ASP A 87 8.57 18.61 -13.16
N PRO A 88 8.64 17.89 -14.31
CA PRO A 88 8.93 16.47 -14.33
C PRO A 88 10.27 16.10 -13.69
N GLU A 89 11.34 16.86 -13.98
CA GLU A 89 12.67 16.55 -13.48
C GLU A 89 12.76 16.77 -11.97
N ARG A 90 12.25 17.90 -11.49
CA ARG A 90 12.23 18.23 -10.05
C ARG A 90 11.35 17.29 -9.26
N THR A 91 10.21 16.87 -9.84
CA THR A 91 9.28 15.95 -9.18
C THR A 91 9.87 14.56 -9.04
N ILE A 92 10.60 14.04 -10.03
CA ILE A 92 11.30 12.76 -9.93
C ILE A 92 12.29 12.78 -8.77
N VAL A 93 13.15 13.82 -8.69
CA VAL A 93 14.13 13.94 -7.60
C VAL A 93 13.44 14.06 -6.23
N ALA A 94 12.38 14.86 -6.13
CA ALA A 94 11.64 15.03 -4.88
C ALA A 94 10.94 13.74 -4.44
N THR A 95 10.34 13.00 -5.37
CA THR A 95 9.66 11.73 -5.06
C THR A 95 10.63 10.62 -4.70
N ILE A 96 11.85 10.61 -5.22
CA ILE A 96 12.93 9.73 -4.74
C ILE A 96 13.26 10.06 -3.28
N GLY A 97 13.33 11.33 -2.90
CA GLY A 97 13.54 11.74 -1.50
C GLY A 97 12.40 11.25 -0.60
N ILE A 98 11.14 11.42 -1.03
CA ILE A 98 9.96 10.92 -0.32
C ILE A 98 10.04 9.39 -0.15
N LEU A 99 10.38 8.66 -1.20
CA LEU A 99 10.56 7.21 -1.20
C LEU A 99 11.50 6.78 -0.07
N TYR A 100 12.71 7.33 -0.02
CA TYR A 100 13.70 6.98 1.00
C TYR A 100 13.24 7.33 2.42
N VAL A 101 12.58 8.48 2.60
CA VAL A 101 12.04 8.87 3.92
C VAL A 101 10.97 7.89 4.38
N LEU A 102 10.00 7.56 3.52
CA LEU A 102 8.93 6.63 3.86
C LEU A 102 9.47 5.23 4.14
N GLN A 103 10.38 4.74 3.32
CA GLN A 103 11.04 3.46 3.51
C GLN A 103 11.78 3.40 4.85
N GLN A 104 12.57 4.44 5.15
CA GLN A 104 13.35 4.47 6.38
C GLN A 104 12.46 4.56 7.63
N VAL A 105 11.39 5.35 7.60
CA VAL A 105 10.42 5.44 8.69
C VAL A 105 9.74 4.10 8.93
N THR A 106 9.34 3.40 7.87
CA THR A 106 8.73 2.07 7.98
C THR A 106 9.69 1.05 8.56
N LEU A 107 10.95 1.02 8.07
CA LEU A 107 11.99 0.13 8.60
C LEU A 107 12.32 0.39 10.07
N MET A 108 12.33 1.65 10.50
CA MET A 108 12.59 2.01 11.89
C MET A 108 11.44 1.64 12.83
N THR A 109 10.19 1.65 12.33
CA THR A 109 9.00 1.39 13.16
C THR A 109 8.64 -0.09 13.24
N TYR A 110 8.75 -0.80 12.11
CA TYR A 110 8.29 -2.19 11.98
C TYR A 110 9.43 -3.19 11.73
N GLY A 111 10.63 -2.71 11.41
CA GLY A 111 11.76 -3.57 11.07
C GLY A 111 11.67 -4.14 9.65
N PRO A 112 12.66 -4.98 9.28
CA PRO A 112 12.73 -5.60 7.95
C PRO A 112 11.87 -6.87 7.81
N ASP A 113 11.27 -7.35 8.90
CA ASP A 113 10.54 -8.62 8.92
C ASP A 113 9.16 -8.53 8.28
N ALA A 114 8.76 -9.60 7.60
CA ALA A 114 7.41 -9.69 7.05
C ALA A 114 6.38 -9.93 8.16
N HIS A 115 5.39 -9.05 8.25
CA HIS A 115 4.29 -9.16 9.21
C HIS A 115 3.05 -9.74 8.51
N PRO A 116 2.70 -11.02 8.73
CA PRO A 116 1.51 -11.60 8.13
C PRO A 116 0.23 -11.05 8.78
N VAL A 117 -0.72 -10.64 7.96
CA VAL A 117 -2.08 -10.30 8.43
C VAL A 117 -2.89 -11.58 8.57
N ALA A 118 -3.56 -11.76 9.73
CA ALA A 118 -4.43 -12.92 9.93
C ALA A 118 -5.58 -12.92 8.91
N PRO A 119 -5.83 -14.03 8.21
CA PRO A 119 -6.91 -14.10 7.24
C PRO A 119 -8.27 -13.89 7.93
N PRO A 120 -9.15 -13.03 7.38
CA PRO A 120 -10.43 -12.71 8.00
C PRO A 120 -11.40 -13.89 8.03
N PHE A 121 -11.19 -14.86 7.14
CA PHE A 121 -11.99 -16.08 7.03
C PHE A 121 -11.09 -17.30 7.15
N ASN A 122 -11.01 -17.88 8.34
CA ASN A 122 -10.22 -19.08 8.60
C ASN A 122 -11.04 -20.36 8.31
N GLN A 123 -11.84 -20.37 7.24
CA GLN A 123 -12.56 -21.56 6.80
C GLN A 123 -11.73 -22.30 5.76
N ARG A 124 -11.27 -23.50 6.13
CA ARG A 124 -10.70 -24.43 5.16
C ARG A 124 -11.83 -24.87 4.23
N LEU A 125 -11.87 -24.31 3.03
CA LEU A 125 -12.71 -24.84 1.95
C LEU A 125 -12.11 -26.17 1.51
N ALA A 126 -12.65 -27.27 2.04
CA ALA A 126 -12.33 -28.61 1.55
C ALA A 126 -12.97 -28.78 0.16
N ILE A 127 -12.23 -28.42 -0.87
CA ILE A 127 -12.63 -28.73 -2.25
C ILE A 127 -12.16 -30.16 -2.52
N PRO A 128 -13.07 -31.12 -2.84
CA PRO A 128 -12.75 -32.54 -2.90
C PRO A 128 -11.71 -32.96 -3.95
N TRP A 129 -11.20 -32.03 -4.75
CA TRP A 129 -10.26 -32.27 -5.85
C TRP A 129 -8.90 -31.54 -5.69
N PHE A 130 -8.71 -30.71 -4.66
CA PHE A 130 -7.48 -29.98 -4.41
C PHE A 130 -7.16 -29.92 -2.91
N GLU A 131 -6.14 -30.63 -2.49
CA GLU A 131 -5.48 -30.42 -1.20
C GLU A 131 -4.55 -29.22 -1.33
N PHE A 132 -4.86 -28.13 -0.66
CA PHE A 132 -3.93 -27.03 -0.46
C PHE A 132 -3.11 -27.30 0.80
N THR A 133 -1.87 -27.64 0.60
CA THR A 133 -0.82 -27.64 1.64
C THR A 133 -0.18 -26.25 1.70
#